data_33e96992fd40b445f84350b99a6675aa
#
_entry.id   33e96992fd40b445f84350b99a6675aa
#
_cell.length_a   1.000
_cell.length_b   1.000
_cell.length_c   1.000
_cell.angle_alpha   90.00
_cell.angle_beta   90.00
_cell.angle_gamma   90.00
#
_symmetry.space_group_name_H-M   'P 1'
#
loop_
_entity.id
_entity.type
_entity.pdbx_description
1 polymer ?
#
loop_
_entity_poly.entity_id
_entity_poly.type
_entity_poly.pdbx_seq_one_letter_code
_entity_poly.pdbx_strand_id
1 'polypeptide(L)'
;MEIKNVTFSYDNVTDRLKSVSSEIEIGKVTTIIGPNGCGKSTLLGVMSRNHDPRSGEVILDGKAISQYKPKEFARKLAVVHQQNEAPADMTVEKLTSFGRMPHKNIFSSQTDEDREAIERALACTNLLSKRDKEIHALSGGERQRVWIAMTLAQKTPMLFLDEPTTYLDIYYQLEILELVKELNEVHGLTIVMVLHDINQAIRYSDHIIVMKDGEIVTKGKPDDVVTESMIKAIYGVDVVVKQDEDTGLYMVPMGI
;
A
#
# COMPACT_ATOMS: atom_id res chain seq x y z
N MET A 1 9.64 10.22 -1.31
CA MET A 1 9.32 10.07 -2.75
C MET A 1 8.52 11.28 -3.17
N GLU A 2 8.85 11.91 -4.32
CA GLU A 2 8.17 13.10 -4.81
C GLU A 2 7.40 12.78 -6.09
N ILE A 3 6.18 13.30 -6.20
CA ILE A 3 5.30 13.19 -7.37
C ILE A 3 5.16 14.59 -7.95
N LYS A 4 5.55 14.82 -9.21
CA LYS A 4 5.60 16.15 -9.83
C LYS A 4 4.74 16.22 -11.08
N ASN A 5 3.60 16.92 -10.98
CA ASN A 5 2.69 17.23 -12.09
C ASN A 5 2.32 16.00 -12.95
N VAL A 6 2.10 14.85 -12.29
CA VAL A 6 1.81 13.58 -12.95
C VAL A 6 0.42 13.60 -13.58
N THR A 7 0.39 13.38 -14.89
CA THR A 7 -0.83 13.14 -15.66
C THR A 7 -0.76 11.74 -16.26
N PHE A 8 -1.85 10.99 -16.15
CA PHE A 8 -1.93 9.62 -16.69
C PHE A 8 -3.28 9.33 -17.31
N SER A 9 -3.28 8.58 -18.41
CA SER A 9 -4.46 8.09 -19.11
C SER A 9 -4.23 6.67 -19.61
N TYR A 10 -5.25 5.80 -19.56
CA TYR A 10 -5.18 4.44 -20.12
C TYR A 10 -5.40 4.42 -21.64
N ASP A 11 -6.19 5.36 -22.16
CA ASP A 11 -6.64 5.43 -23.55
C ASP A 11 -6.05 6.61 -24.33
N ASN A 12 -5.20 7.41 -23.70
CA ASN A 12 -4.66 8.68 -24.18
C ASN A 12 -5.74 9.76 -24.51
N VAL A 13 -6.97 9.54 -24.10
CA VAL A 13 -8.10 10.47 -24.32
C VAL A 13 -8.57 11.07 -23.00
N THR A 14 -8.83 10.22 -22.02
CA THR A 14 -9.37 10.62 -20.72
C THR A 14 -8.32 10.53 -19.64
N ASP A 15 -7.93 11.66 -19.08
CA ASP A 15 -6.95 11.69 -17.98
C ASP A 15 -7.55 11.13 -16.69
N ARG A 16 -6.95 10.06 -16.19
CA ARG A 16 -7.27 9.43 -14.91
C ARG A 16 -6.53 10.07 -13.75
N LEU A 17 -5.37 10.66 -14.01
CA LEU A 17 -4.66 11.55 -13.11
C LEU A 17 -4.40 12.87 -13.84
N LYS A 18 -4.67 13.99 -13.17
CA LYS A 18 -4.66 15.33 -13.75
C LYS A 18 -3.66 16.20 -13.01
N SER A 19 -2.42 16.24 -13.49
CA SER A 19 -1.34 17.08 -12.93
C SER A 19 -1.14 16.90 -11.41
N VAL A 20 -1.17 15.65 -10.94
CA VAL A 20 -1.07 15.31 -9.52
C VAL A 20 0.34 15.61 -9.00
N SER A 21 0.41 16.33 -7.87
CA SER A 21 1.66 16.61 -7.17
C SER A 21 1.54 16.34 -5.68
N SER A 22 2.46 15.53 -5.14
CA SER A 22 2.52 15.21 -3.71
C SER A 22 3.92 14.75 -3.31
N GLU A 23 4.09 14.55 -2.02
CA GLU A 23 5.29 13.96 -1.43
C GLU A 23 4.89 12.86 -0.46
N ILE A 24 5.64 11.77 -0.45
CA ILE A 24 5.54 10.69 0.53
C ILE A 24 6.71 10.82 1.49
N GLU A 25 6.40 11.02 2.74
CA GLU A 25 7.37 11.18 3.83
C GLU A 25 7.99 9.82 4.19
N ILE A 26 9.32 9.80 4.34
CA ILE A 26 10.07 8.59 4.67
C ILE A 26 9.79 8.18 6.12
N GLY A 27 9.61 6.87 6.35
CA GLY A 27 9.36 6.30 7.67
C GLY A 27 7.94 6.58 8.21
N LYS A 28 7.01 7.01 7.36
CA LYS A 28 5.63 7.32 7.70
C LYS A 28 4.64 6.43 6.95
N VAL A 29 3.45 6.31 7.52
CA VAL A 29 2.30 5.68 6.88
C VAL A 29 1.45 6.75 6.20
N THR A 30 1.35 6.70 4.87
CA THR A 30 0.48 7.56 4.07
C THR A 30 -0.68 6.76 3.50
N THR A 31 -1.91 7.18 3.77
CA THR A 31 -3.10 6.54 3.19
C THR A 31 -3.75 7.42 2.14
N ILE A 32 -4.07 6.81 0.99
CA ILE A 32 -4.80 7.45 -0.09
C ILE A 32 -6.27 7.05 0.03
N ILE A 33 -7.17 8.04 0.17
CA ILE A 33 -8.62 7.86 0.24
C ILE A 33 -9.32 8.64 -0.87
N GLY A 34 -10.57 8.30 -1.13
CA GLY A 34 -11.42 8.97 -2.13
C GLY A 34 -12.47 8.02 -2.72
N PRO A 35 -13.44 8.50 -3.48
CA PRO A 35 -14.49 7.70 -4.10
C PRO A 35 -13.93 6.64 -5.06
N ASN A 36 -14.74 5.62 -5.36
CA ASN A 36 -14.39 4.63 -6.36
C ASN A 36 -14.18 5.28 -7.73
N GLY A 37 -13.12 4.87 -8.44
CA GLY A 37 -12.77 5.39 -9.75
C GLY A 37 -12.08 6.77 -9.75
N CYS A 38 -11.78 7.38 -8.59
CA CYS A 38 -11.12 8.69 -8.54
C CYS A 38 -9.61 8.67 -8.86
N GLY A 39 -8.99 7.49 -9.06
CA GLY A 39 -7.60 7.39 -9.48
C GLY A 39 -6.61 6.89 -8.42
N LYS A 40 -7.03 6.42 -7.23
CA LYS A 40 -6.15 5.94 -6.14
C LYS A 40 -5.17 4.86 -6.58
N SER A 41 -5.67 3.72 -7.06
CA SER A 41 -4.84 2.61 -7.54
C SER A 41 -4.01 2.99 -8.78
N THR A 42 -4.54 3.92 -9.60
CA THR A 42 -3.79 4.47 -10.74
C THR A 42 -2.57 5.28 -10.26
N LEU A 43 -2.76 6.12 -9.23
CA LEU A 43 -1.65 6.87 -8.64
C LEU A 43 -0.61 5.93 -8.04
N LEU A 44 -1.05 4.92 -7.28
CA LEU A 44 -0.17 3.88 -6.75
C LEU A 44 0.58 3.15 -7.87
N GLY A 45 -0.11 2.82 -8.98
CA GLY A 45 0.47 2.18 -10.16
C GLY A 45 1.53 3.04 -10.86
N VAL A 46 1.33 4.37 -10.95
CA VAL A 46 2.35 5.28 -11.49
C VAL A 46 3.54 5.40 -10.52
N MET A 47 3.29 5.53 -9.23
CA MET A 47 4.35 5.61 -8.20
C MET A 47 5.17 4.32 -8.11
N SER A 48 4.58 3.17 -8.43
CA SER A 48 5.26 1.86 -8.45
C SER A 48 5.84 1.48 -9.81
N ARG A 49 5.77 2.38 -10.81
CA ARG A 49 6.25 2.14 -12.18
C ARG A 49 5.54 1.00 -12.92
N ASN A 50 4.31 0.69 -12.51
CA ASN A 50 3.43 -0.22 -13.27
C ASN A 50 2.74 0.53 -14.43
N HIS A 51 2.69 1.85 -14.34
CA HIS A 51 2.16 2.74 -15.37
C HIS A 51 3.13 3.88 -15.63
N ASP A 52 3.41 4.17 -16.90
CA ASP A 52 4.23 5.31 -17.30
C ASP A 52 3.36 6.57 -17.41
N PRO A 53 3.68 7.67 -16.74
CA PRO A 53 2.90 8.91 -16.83
C PRO A 53 3.03 9.52 -18.23
N ARG A 54 1.94 10.13 -18.70
CA ARG A 54 1.91 10.91 -19.95
C ARG A 54 2.73 12.21 -19.83
N SER A 55 2.70 12.82 -18.66
CA SER A 55 3.52 13.98 -18.31
C SER A 55 3.81 14.01 -16.81
N GLY A 56 4.80 14.78 -16.43
CA GLY A 56 5.30 14.81 -15.06
C GLY A 56 6.24 13.63 -14.77
N GLU A 57 6.65 13.51 -13.54
CA GLU A 57 7.58 12.46 -13.10
C GLU A 57 7.40 12.10 -11.63
N VAL A 58 7.86 10.90 -11.27
CA VAL A 58 8.01 10.46 -9.89
C VAL A 58 9.49 10.32 -9.58
N ILE A 59 9.93 10.92 -8.48
CA ILE A 59 11.33 10.95 -8.05
C ILE A 59 11.46 10.15 -6.75
N LEU A 60 12.42 9.24 -6.72
CA LEU A 60 12.82 8.48 -5.55
C LEU A 60 14.31 8.66 -5.32
N ASP A 61 14.73 9.02 -4.09
CA ASP A 61 16.13 9.28 -3.74
C ASP A 61 16.83 10.26 -4.72
N GLY A 62 16.12 11.33 -5.14
CA GLY A 62 16.64 12.35 -6.05
C GLY A 62 16.74 11.93 -7.52
N LYS A 63 16.26 10.75 -7.90
CA LYS A 63 16.33 10.20 -9.27
C LYS A 63 14.93 9.82 -9.77
N ALA A 64 14.60 10.17 -11.01
CA ALA A 64 13.33 9.75 -11.61
C ALA A 64 13.21 8.22 -11.65
N ILE A 65 12.05 7.68 -11.26
CA ILE A 65 11.86 6.21 -11.17
C ILE A 65 12.03 5.52 -12.53
N SER A 66 11.75 6.21 -13.64
CA SER A 66 11.97 5.72 -15.02
C SER A 66 13.43 5.42 -15.33
N GLN A 67 14.37 6.08 -14.64
CA GLN A 67 15.82 5.92 -14.85
C GLN A 67 16.44 4.75 -14.08
N TYR A 68 15.70 4.15 -13.13
CA TYR A 68 16.19 2.97 -12.42
C TYR A 68 16.18 1.73 -13.33
N LYS A 69 17.17 0.85 -13.18
CA LYS A 69 17.06 -0.50 -13.74
C LYS A 69 15.97 -1.27 -12.98
N PRO A 70 15.23 -2.21 -13.61
CA PRO A 70 14.13 -2.92 -12.96
C PRO A 70 14.50 -3.56 -11.61
N LYS A 71 15.62 -4.28 -11.53
CA LYS A 71 16.09 -4.89 -10.28
C LYS A 71 16.53 -3.87 -9.23
N GLU A 72 17.07 -2.73 -9.64
CA GLU A 72 17.46 -1.65 -8.74
C GLU A 72 16.20 -1.03 -8.09
N PHE A 73 15.19 -0.74 -8.90
CA PHE A 73 13.91 -0.21 -8.40
C PHE A 73 13.20 -1.21 -7.48
N ALA A 74 13.17 -2.49 -7.86
CA ALA A 74 12.59 -3.55 -7.06
C ALA A 74 13.30 -3.79 -5.70
N ARG A 75 14.50 -3.24 -5.48
CA ARG A 75 15.16 -3.22 -4.17
C ARG A 75 14.81 -1.98 -3.34
N LYS A 76 14.07 -1.03 -3.90
CA LYS A 76 13.66 0.21 -3.25
C LYS A 76 12.20 0.19 -2.83
N LEU A 77 11.36 -0.52 -3.59
CA LEU A 77 9.92 -0.53 -3.42
C LEU A 77 9.36 -1.93 -3.66
N ALA A 78 8.50 -2.37 -2.75
CA ALA A 78 7.67 -3.56 -2.91
C ALA A 78 6.19 -3.18 -2.99
N VAL A 79 5.38 -3.96 -3.70
CA VAL A 79 3.96 -3.69 -3.92
C VAL A 79 3.14 -4.95 -3.66
N VAL A 80 2.05 -4.81 -2.91
CA VAL A 80 0.95 -5.78 -2.85
C VAL A 80 -0.22 -5.20 -3.62
N HIS A 81 -0.65 -5.86 -4.68
CA HIS A 81 -1.80 -5.44 -5.49
C HIS A 81 -3.12 -5.84 -4.84
N GLN A 82 -4.22 -5.23 -5.26
CA GLN A 82 -5.57 -5.56 -4.80
C GLN A 82 -5.95 -7.01 -5.12
N GLN A 83 -5.61 -7.47 -6.33
CA GLN A 83 -5.83 -8.85 -6.75
C GLN A 83 -4.48 -9.52 -6.97
N ASN A 84 -4.25 -10.57 -6.20
CA ASN A 84 -3.04 -11.37 -6.28
C ASN A 84 -3.42 -12.83 -6.47
N GLU A 85 -2.81 -13.48 -7.45
CA GLU A 85 -3.01 -14.88 -7.75
C GLU A 85 -1.71 -15.66 -7.65
N ALA A 86 -1.78 -16.86 -7.12
CA ALA A 86 -0.68 -17.81 -7.08
C ALA A 86 -1.18 -19.18 -7.54
N PRO A 87 -0.33 -20.02 -8.16
CA PRO A 87 -0.66 -21.42 -8.42
C PRO A 87 -1.15 -22.11 -7.15
N ALA A 88 -2.20 -22.93 -7.28
CA ALA A 88 -2.90 -23.52 -6.14
C ALA A 88 -2.00 -24.46 -5.30
N ASP A 89 -1.05 -25.12 -5.95
CA ASP A 89 -0.08 -26.06 -5.37
C ASP A 89 1.18 -25.38 -4.79
N MET A 90 1.22 -24.04 -4.83
CA MET A 90 2.35 -23.28 -4.30
C MET A 90 2.28 -23.21 -2.77
N THR A 91 3.39 -23.51 -2.10
CA THR A 91 3.48 -23.36 -0.64
C THR A 91 3.73 -21.92 -0.21
N VAL A 92 3.38 -21.60 1.03
CA VAL A 92 3.63 -20.31 1.68
C VAL A 92 5.10 -19.89 1.55
N GLU A 93 6.04 -20.78 1.90
CA GLU A 93 7.49 -20.50 1.80
C GLU A 93 7.90 -20.26 0.36
N LYS A 94 7.39 -21.04 -0.58
CA LYS A 94 7.72 -20.90 -2.00
C LYS A 94 7.28 -19.54 -2.55
N LEU A 95 6.04 -19.11 -2.25
CA LEU A 95 5.56 -17.80 -2.66
C LEU A 95 6.39 -16.68 -1.99
N THR A 96 6.63 -16.77 -0.68
CA THR A 96 7.46 -15.80 0.05
C THR A 96 8.85 -15.69 -0.56
N SER A 97 9.44 -16.81 -1.04
CA SER A 97 10.78 -16.83 -1.65
C SER A 97 10.89 -16.02 -2.95
N PHE A 98 9.78 -15.73 -3.64
CA PHE A 98 9.80 -14.87 -4.83
C PHE A 98 10.16 -13.42 -4.50
N GLY A 99 9.93 -12.97 -3.27
CA GLY A 99 10.43 -11.68 -2.80
C GLY A 99 11.95 -11.52 -2.94
N ARG A 100 12.70 -12.62 -3.00
CA ARG A 100 14.16 -12.60 -3.17
C ARG A 100 14.63 -12.47 -4.62
N MET A 101 13.73 -12.53 -5.61
CA MET A 101 14.11 -12.47 -7.04
C MET A 101 14.93 -11.23 -7.42
N PRO A 102 14.68 -10.02 -6.90
CA PRO A 102 15.52 -8.85 -7.21
C PRO A 102 16.98 -8.98 -6.74
N HIS A 103 17.24 -9.84 -5.75
CA HIS A 103 18.56 -10.06 -5.18
C HIS A 103 19.32 -11.21 -5.83
N LYS A 104 18.64 -12.09 -6.58
CA LYS A 104 19.25 -13.25 -7.23
C LYS A 104 19.82 -12.94 -8.61
N ASN A 105 20.90 -13.61 -8.96
CA ASN A 105 21.33 -13.74 -10.33
C ASN A 105 20.60 -14.93 -10.99
N ILE A 106 20.52 -14.97 -12.33
CA ILE A 106 19.72 -15.93 -13.10
C ILE A 106 20.10 -17.40 -12.76
N PHE A 107 21.36 -17.65 -12.38
CA PHE A 107 21.88 -19.00 -12.08
C PHE A 107 22.29 -19.20 -10.60
N SER A 108 21.92 -18.28 -9.69
CA SER A 108 22.30 -18.43 -8.30
C SER A 108 21.32 -19.33 -7.55
N SER A 109 21.84 -20.28 -6.77
CA SER A 109 21.11 -20.99 -5.74
C SER A 109 20.65 -20.02 -4.64
N GLN A 110 19.73 -20.45 -3.80
CA GLN A 110 19.30 -19.71 -2.61
C GLN A 110 20.46 -19.57 -1.62
N THR A 111 20.75 -18.35 -1.23
CA THR A 111 21.81 -18.03 -0.26
C THR A 111 21.29 -18.15 1.18
N ASP A 112 22.19 -18.15 2.18
CA ASP A 112 21.78 -18.10 3.58
C ASP A 112 21.07 -16.79 3.92
N GLU A 113 21.49 -15.67 3.33
CA GLU A 113 20.78 -14.39 3.45
C GLU A 113 19.34 -14.46 2.91
N ASP A 114 19.10 -15.19 1.82
CA ASP A 114 17.75 -15.39 1.29
C ASP A 114 16.89 -16.19 2.25
N ARG A 115 17.44 -17.25 2.86
CA ARG A 115 16.74 -18.07 3.87
C ARG A 115 16.36 -17.25 5.09
N GLU A 116 17.30 -16.49 5.64
CA GLU A 116 17.06 -15.59 6.77
C GLU A 116 15.99 -14.54 6.45
N ALA A 117 16.01 -13.97 5.25
CA ALA A 117 15.01 -12.98 4.83
C ALA A 117 13.61 -13.59 4.75
N ILE A 118 13.50 -14.81 4.19
CA ILE A 118 12.23 -15.54 4.10
C ILE A 118 11.72 -15.90 5.49
N GLU A 119 12.58 -16.45 6.35
CA GLU A 119 12.22 -16.85 7.71
C GLU A 119 11.75 -15.66 8.55
N ARG A 120 12.47 -14.54 8.49
CA ARG A 120 12.07 -13.29 9.14
C ARG A 120 10.73 -12.78 8.62
N ALA A 121 10.50 -12.80 7.30
CA ALA A 121 9.23 -12.38 6.70
C ALA A 121 8.07 -13.25 7.18
N LEU A 122 8.25 -14.57 7.24
CA LEU A 122 7.26 -15.51 7.76
C LEU A 122 7.01 -15.33 9.25
N ALA A 123 8.04 -15.00 10.03
CA ALA A 123 7.91 -14.71 11.46
C ALA A 123 7.08 -13.44 11.69
N CYS A 124 7.43 -12.32 11.03
CA CYS A 124 6.72 -11.04 11.13
C CYS A 124 5.24 -11.15 10.73
N THR A 125 4.88 -12.08 9.85
CA THR A 125 3.50 -12.28 9.39
C THR A 125 2.77 -13.43 10.08
N ASN A 126 3.34 -14.02 11.15
CA ASN A 126 2.78 -15.16 11.89
C ASN A 126 2.49 -16.39 10.99
N LEU A 127 3.35 -16.65 9.99
CA LEU A 127 3.19 -17.74 9.02
C LEU A 127 4.23 -18.86 9.15
N LEU A 128 5.16 -18.81 10.10
CA LEU A 128 6.19 -19.84 10.27
C LEU A 128 5.62 -21.27 10.39
N SER A 129 4.57 -21.44 11.19
CA SER A 129 3.93 -22.77 11.39
C SER A 129 3.15 -23.25 10.16
N LYS A 130 2.99 -22.41 9.14
CA LYS A 130 2.23 -22.67 7.93
C LYS A 130 3.10 -22.67 6.67
N ARG A 131 4.44 -22.63 6.84
CA ARG A 131 5.40 -22.48 5.73
C ARG A 131 5.23 -23.52 4.61
N ASP A 132 4.89 -24.76 4.98
CA ASP A 132 4.72 -25.86 4.05
C ASP A 132 3.28 -26.05 3.56
N LYS A 133 2.32 -25.24 4.06
CA LYS A 133 0.94 -25.29 3.58
C LYS A 133 0.82 -24.67 2.19
N GLU A 134 -0.07 -25.24 1.40
CA GLU A 134 -0.45 -24.72 0.10
C GLU A 134 -1.33 -23.47 0.25
N ILE A 135 -1.18 -22.50 -0.65
CA ILE A 135 -1.87 -21.20 -0.59
C ILE A 135 -3.40 -21.34 -0.58
N HIS A 136 -3.94 -22.30 -1.35
CA HIS A 136 -5.38 -22.50 -1.42
C HIS A 136 -6.00 -23.04 -0.12
N ALA A 137 -5.20 -23.68 0.74
CA ALA A 137 -5.65 -24.20 2.03
C ALA A 137 -5.72 -23.13 3.14
N LEU A 138 -5.38 -21.88 2.82
CA LEU A 138 -5.36 -20.75 3.73
C LEU A 138 -6.68 -19.96 3.68
N SER A 139 -7.04 -19.31 4.81
CA SER A 139 -8.10 -18.29 4.84
C SER A 139 -7.73 -17.05 4.01
N GLY A 140 -8.71 -16.19 3.71
CA GLY A 140 -8.47 -14.93 2.98
C GLY A 140 -7.42 -14.04 3.64
N GLY A 141 -7.54 -13.83 4.95
CA GLY A 141 -6.56 -13.04 5.72
C GLY A 141 -5.17 -13.67 5.77
N GLU A 142 -5.09 -14.99 5.88
CA GLU A 142 -3.81 -15.71 5.81
C GLU A 142 -3.16 -15.55 4.42
N ARG A 143 -3.92 -15.67 3.34
CA ARG A 143 -3.41 -15.43 1.99
C ARG A 143 -2.88 -14.02 1.84
N GLN A 144 -3.60 -13.02 2.35
CA GLN A 144 -3.14 -11.63 2.32
C GLN A 144 -1.80 -11.45 3.05
N ARG A 145 -1.64 -12.09 4.22
CA ARG A 145 -0.36 -12.08 4.94
C ARG A 145 0.78 -12.75 4.18
N VAL A 146 0.53 -13.80 3.37
CA VAL A 146 1.58 -14.40 2.54
C VAL A 146 2.08 -13.41 1.48
N TRP A 147 1.20 -12.62 0.86
CA TRP A 147 1.62 -11.57 -0.07
C TRP A 147 2.46 -10.49 0.61
N ILE A 148 2.06 -10.09 1.83
CA ILE A 148 2.87 -9.16 2.64
C ILE A 148 4.22 -9.82 3.00
N ALA A 149 4.26 -11.10 3.40
CA ALA A 149 5.50 -11.82 3.68
C ALA A 149 6.44 -11.84 2.45
N MET A 150 5.90 -12.07 1.26
CA MET A 150 6.68 -12.01 0.02
C MET A 150 7.33 -10.62 -0.17
N THR A 151 6.58 -9.54 0.08
CA THR A 151 7.15 -8.18 -0.03
C THR A 151 8.17 -7.88 1.06
N LEU A 152 7.98 -8.39 2.28
CA LEU A 152 8.96 -8.24 3.37
C LEU A 152 10.26 -9.01 3.08
N ALA A 153 10.16 -10.21 2.48
CA ALA A 153 11.34 -10.97 2.05
C ALA A 153 12.16 -10.21 1.00
N GLN A 154 11.56 -9.27 0.27
CA GLN A 154 12.25 -8.40 -0.69
C GLN A 154 13.19 -7.39 -0.02
N LYS A 155 13.03 -7.13 1.30
CA LYS A 155 13.86 -6.20 2.10
C LYS A 155 13.94 -4.80 1.47
N THR A 156 12.81 -4.20 1.15
CA THR A 156 12.73 -2.83 0.63
C THR A 156 12.44 -1.82 1.73
N PRO A 157 12.92 -0.57 1.64
CA PRO A 157 12.59 0.49 2.59
C PRO A 157 11.15 1.03 2.42
N MET A 158 10.47 0.68 1.32
CA MET A 158 9.14 1.20 1.00
C MET A 158 8.21 0.07 0.58
N LEU A 159 6.98 0.10 1.10
CA LEU A 159 5.92 -0.87 0.84
C LEU A 159 4.64 -0.16 0.39
N PHE A 160 4.09 -0.58 -0.74
CA PHE A 160 2.79 -0.12 -1.23
C PHE A 160 1.75 -1.23 -1.11
N LEU A 161 0.55 -0.87 -0.63
CA LEU A 161 -0.56 -1.78 -0.40
C LEU A 161 -1.80 -1.23 -1.09
N ASP A 162 -2.26 -1.89 -2.15
CA ASP A 162 -3.48 -1.49 -2.84
C ASP A 162 -4.68 -2.25 -2.25
N GLU A 163 -5.48 -1.56 -1.45
CA GLU A 163 -6.69 -2.06 -0.79
C GLU A 163 -6.45 -3.38 0.01
N PRO A 164 -5.50 -3.40 0.96
CA PRO A 164 -5.09 -4.64 1.63
C PRO A 164 -6.17 -5.25 2.52
N THR A 165 -7.23 -4.53 2.86
CA THR A 165 -8.32 -4.96 3.75
C THR A 165 -9.60 -5.35 3.02
N THR A 166 -9.65 -5.20 1.69
CA THR A 166 -10.85 -5.49 0.87
C THR A 166 -11.16 -7.00 0.88
N TYR A 167 -12.44 -7.34 0.98
CA TYR A 167 -12.98 -8.73 1.07
C TYR A 167 -12.60 -9.49 2.35
N LEU A 168 -12.05 -8.84 3.36
CA LEU A 168 -11.77 -9.43 4.66
C LEU A 168 -12.87 -9.02 5.67
N ASP A 169 -13.16 -9.91 6.63
CA ASP A 169 -13.96 -9.54 7.78
C ASP A 169 -13.19 -8.61 8.75
N ILE A 170 -13.88 -7.99 9.68
CA ILE A 170 -13.32 -6.95 10.56
C ILE A 170 -12.11 -7.45 11.36
N TYR A 171 -12.09 -8.72 11.78
CA TYR A 171 -10.98 -9.28 12.53
C TYR A 171 -9.69 -9.29 11.67
N TYR A 172 -9.78 -9.82 10.45
CA TYR A 172 -8.63 -9.89 9.55
C TYR A 172 -8.22 -8.53 8.98
N GLN A 173 -9.17 -7.60 8.80
CA GLN A 173 -8.83 -6.21 8.45
C GLN A 173 -7.95 -5.58 9.52
N LEU A 174 -8.35 -5.68 10.80
CA LEU A 174 -7.57 -5.15 11.92
C LEU A 174 -6.22 -5.84 12.05
N GLU A 175 -6.15 -7.16 11.88
CA GLU A 175 -4.90 -7.92 11.94
C GLU A 175 -3.89 -7.45 10.87
N ILE A 176 -4.35 -7.14 9.65
CA ILE A 176 -3.49 -6.57 8.60
C ILE A 176 -3.04 -5.14 8.94
N LEU A 177 -3.93 -4.31 9.46
CA LEU A 177 -3.59 -2.93 9.81
C LEU A 177 -2.66 -2.83 11.01
N GLU A 178 -2.82 -3.69 12.03
CA GLU A 178 -1.87 -3.79 13.13
C GLU A 178 -0.50 -4.28 12.64
N LEU A 179 -0.46 -5.23 11.71
CA LEU A 179 0.80 -5.65 11.06
C LEU A 179 1.45 -4.47 10.31
N VAL A 180 0.68 -3.68 9.54
CA VAL A 180 1.18 -2.48 8.85
C VAL A 180 1.79 -1.48 9.85
N LYS A 181 1.12 -1.26 10.96
CA LYS A 181 1.58 -0.38 12.03
C LYS A 181 2.90 -0.89 12.64
N GLU A 182 2.98 -2.18 12.98
CA GLU A 182 4.20 -2.81 13.49
C GLU A 182 5.36 -2.68 12.49
N LEU A 183 5.13 -2.92 11.21
CA LEU A 183 6.14 -2.79 10.16
C LEU A 183 6.69 -1.36 10.03
N ASN A 184 5.86 -0.36 10.26
CA ASN A 184 6.30 1.03 10.28
C ASN A 184 7.02 1.37 11.58
N GLU A 185 6.42 1.13 12.75
CA GLU A 185 6.95 1.56 14.06
C GLU A 185 8.23 0.79 14.47
N VAL A 186 8.27 -0.53 14.23
CA VAL A 186 9.39 -1.39 14.66
C VAL A 186 10.47 -1.50 13.58
N HIS A 187 10.06 -1.59 12.31
CA HIS A 187 11.00 -1.82 11.20
C HIS A 187 11.28 -0.56 10.37
N GLY A 188 10.65 0.57 10.67
CA GLY A 188 10.90 1.86 10.02
C GLY A 188 10.52 1.92 8.54
N LEU A 189 9.62 1.01 8.07
CA LEU A 189 9.19 1.01 6.68
C LEU A 189 8.37 2.25 6.35
N THR A 190 8.62 2.84 5.19
CA THR A 190 7.72 3.82 4.59
C THR A 190 6.57 3.06 3.94
N ILE A 191 5.33 3.35 4.32
CA ILE A 191 4.17 2.63 3.81
C ILE A 191 3.20 3.58 3.12
N VAL A 192 2.76 3.21 1.92
CA VAL A 192 1.66 3.87 1.23
C VAL A 192 0.55 2.85 1.02
N MET A 193 -0.66 3.15 1.47
CA MET A 193 -1.79 2.24 1.29
C MET A 193 -3.02 2.97 0.76
N VAL A 194 -3.85 2.22 0.03
CA VAL A 194 -5.19 2.66 -0.36
C VAL A 194 -6.19 2.02 0.56
N LEU A 195 -7.06 2.80 1.20
CA LEU A 195 -8.14 2.31 2.05
C LEU A 195 -9.49 2.90 1.63
N HIS A 196 -10.56 2.14 1.89
CA HIS A 196 -11.94 2.59 1.72
C HIS A 196 -12.57 3.08 3.01
N ASP A 197 -12.20 2.49 4.15
CA ASP A 197 -12.71 2.88 5.47
C ASP A 197 -11.93 4.08 6.00
N ILE A 198 -12.66 5.19 6.22
CA ILE A 198 -12.08 6.46 6.66
C ILE A 198 -11.61 6.35 8.12
N ASN A 199 -12.34 5.61 8.99
CA ASN A 199 -11.91 5.43 10.37
C ASN A 199 -10.63 4.59 10.47
N GLN A 200 -10.47 3.59 9.59
CA GLN A 200 -9.20 2.87 9.46
C GLN A 200 -8.08 3.80 8.98
N ALA A 201 -8.35 4.64 7.97
CA ALA A 201 -7.38 5.63 7.49
C ALA A 201 -6.96 6.62 8.59
N ILE A 202 -7.90 7.13 9.37
CA ILE A 202 -7.62 8.01 10.53
C ILE A 202 -6.69 7.32 11.53
N ARG A 203 -7.02 6.08 11.91
CA ARG A 203 -6.35 5.36 13.01
C ARG A 203 -4.95 4.88 12.66
N TYR A 204 -4.70 4.53 11.40
CA TYR A 204 -3.49 3.83 10.98
C TYR A 204 -2.57 4.67 10.07
N SER A 205 -2.81 5.97 9.95
CA SER A 205 -1.99 6.84 9.08
C SER A 205 -1.39 8.03 9.81
N ASP A 206 -0.15 8.34 9.46
CA ASP A 206 0.46 9.62 9.81
C ASP A 206 -0.06 10.74 8.88
N HIS A 207 -0.29 10.40 7.60
CA HIS A 207 -0.73 11.32 6.56
C HIS A 207 -1.85 10.69 5.71
N ILE A 208 -2.81 11.53 5.33
CA ILE A 208 -3.89 11.17 4.41
C ILE A 208 -3.79 12.04 3.16
N ILE A 209 -3.92 11.41 1.99
CA ILE A 209 -4.09 12.05 0.69
C ILE A 209 -5.53 11.80 0.24
N VAL A 210 -6.31 12.84 0.02
CA VAL A 210 -7.69 12.75 -0.46
C VAL A 210 -7.75 13.02 -1.95
N MET A 211 -8.27 12.07 -2.71
CA MET A 211 -8.41 12.17 -4.15
C MET A 211 -9.88 12.25 -4.58
N LYS A 212 -10.14 13.06 -5.61
CA LYS A 212 -11.41 13.12 -6.34
C LYS A 212 -11.17 13.43 -7.81
N ASP A 213 -11.84 12.76 -8.70
CA ASP A 213 -11.85 13.01 -10.16
C ASP A 213 -10.45 13.14 -10.81
N GLY A 214 -9.50 12.35 -10.32
CA GLY A 214 -8.11 12.32 -10.81
C GLY A 214 -7.18 13.37 -10.21
N GLU A 215 -7.62 14.11 -9.21
CA GLU A 215 -6.87 15.18 -8.57
C GLU A 215 -6.69 14.91 -7.07
N ILE A 216 -5.65 15.48 -6.47
CA ILE A 216 -5.51 15.57 -5.01
C ILE A 216 -6.24 16.82 -4.55
N VAL A 217 -7.29 16.63 -3.73
CA VAL A 217 -8.10 17.74 -3.20
C VAL A 217 -7.47 18.34 -1.93
N THR A 218 -7.00 17.48 -1.05
CA THR A 218 -6.32 17.88 0.19
C THR A 218 -5.38 16.77 0.66
N LYS A 219 -4.41 17.14 1.48
CA LYS A 219 -3.49 16.21 2.12
C LYS A 219 -2.95 16.77 3.44
N GLY A 220 -2.59 15.91 4.38
CA GLY A 220 -2.06 16.31 5.67
C GLY A 220 -2.26 15.23 6.73
N LYS A 221 -2.14 15.61 7.99
CA LYS A 221 -2.46 14.71 9.11
C LYS A 221 -3.95 14.41 9.15
N PRO A 222 -4.37 13.25 9.69
CA PRO A 222 -5.79 12.91 9.82
C PRO A 222 -6.63 14.03 10.45
N ASP A 223 -6.17 14.63 11.54
CA ASP A 223 -6.88 15.70 12.27
C ASP A 223 -7.09 16.97 11.44
N ASP A 224 -6.17 17.27 10.52
CA ASP A 224 -6.24 18.46 9.67
C ASP A 224 -7.10 18.23 8.42
N VAL A 225 -7.17 16.99 7.96
CA VAL A 225 -7.78 16.63 6.66
C VAL A 225 -9.21 16.15 6.81
N VAL A 226 -9.50 15.31 7.83
CA VAL A 226 -10.80 14.67 7.98
C VAL A 226 -11.76 15.62 8.71
N THR A 227 -12.60 16.29 7.93
CA THR A 227 -13.64 17.20 8.41
C THR A 227 -15.00 16.82 7.83
N GLU A 228 -16.08 17.22 8.49
CA GLU A 228 -17.46 17.02 7.99
C GLU A 228 -17.64 17.61 6.58
N SER A 229 -17.12 18.82 6.38
CA SER A 229 -17.17 19.50 5.08
C SER A 229 -16.39 18.77 3.99
N MET A 230 -15.22 18.23 4.30
CA MET A 230 -14.43 17.44 3.36
C MET A 230 -15.19 16.16 2.98
N ILE A 231 -15.71 15.41 3.96
CA ILE A 231 -16.47 14.18 3.69
C ILE A 231 -17.70 14.47 2.83
N LYS A 232 -18.47 15.51 3.16
CA LYS A 232 -19.63 15.92 2.33
C LYS A 232 -19.24 16.29 0.91
N ALA A 233 -18.17 17.06 0.74
CA ALA A 233 -17.69 17.50 -0.58
C ALA A 233 -17.15 16.34 -1.45
N ILE A 234 -16.47 15.38 -0.83
CA ILE A 234 -15.81 14.26 -1.52
C ILE A 234 -16.76 13.10 -1.76
N TYR A 235 -17.50 12.68 -0.73
CA TYR A 235 -18.32 11.46 -0.75
C TYR A 235 -19.84 11.73 -0.86
N GLY A 236 -20.28 12.97 -0.63
CA GLY A 236 -21.70 13.33 -0.64
C GLY A 236 -22.45 12.87 0.61
N VAL A 237 -21.76 12.43 1.65
CA VAL A 237 -22.34 11.86 2.89
C VAL A 237 -22.26 12.88 4.01
N ASP A 238 -23.34 13.02 4.77
CA ASP A 238 -23.37 13.79 6.02
C ASP A 238 -22.78 12.95 7.15
N VAL A 239 -21.83 13.50 7.87
CA VAL A 239 -21.15 12.83 8.99
C VAL A 239 -21.03 13.77 10.18
N VAL A 240 -20.82 13.20 11.35
CA VAL A 240 -20.30 13.91 12.53
C VAL A 240 -18.89 13.42 12.76
N VAL A 241 -17.94 14.35 12.84
CA VAL A 241 -16.54 14.09 13.20
C VAL A 241 -16.40 14.38 14.68
N LYS A 242 -15.89 13.42 15.43
CA LYS A 242 -15.71 13.49 16.88
C LYS A 242 -14.26 13.23 17.26
N GLN A 243 -13.82 13.87 18.31
CA GLN A 243 -12.55 13.64 18.99
C GLN A 243 -12.83 13.14 20.40
N ASP A 244 -12.22 12.06 20.77
CA ASP A 244 -12.36 11.44 22.09
C ASP A 244 -10.98 11.14 22.67
N GLU A 245 -10.82 11.24 24.02
CA GLU A 245 -9.52 11.07 24.66
C GLU A 245 -8.96 9.65 24.53
N ASP A 246 -9.83 8.63 24.51
CA ASP A 246 -9.42 7.23 24.45
C ASP A 246 -9.27 6.70 23.02
N THR A 247 -10.17 7.14 22.11
CA THR A 247 -10.25 6.60 20.73
C THR A 247 -9.63 7.51 19.66
N GLY A 248 -9.32 8.76 20.00
CA GLY A 248 -8.83 9.76 19.06
C GLY A 248 -9.93 10.30 18.14
N LEU A 249 -9.54 10.73 16.95
CA LEU A 249 -10.46 11.20 15.91
C LEU A 249 -11.22 10.02 15.29
N TYR A 250 -12.53 10.19 15.08
CA TYR A 250 -13.36 9.25 14.34
C TYR A 250 -14.59 9.94 13.72
N MET A 251 -15.15 9.33 12.68
CA MET A 251 -16.37 9.83 12.06
C MET A 251 -17.54 8.85 12.20
N VAL A 252 -18.75 9.42 12.30
CA VAL A 252 -20.01 8.68 12.33
C VAL A 252 -20.88 9.13 11.17
N PRO A 253 -21.24 8.23 10.22
CA PRO A 253 -22.17 8.56 9.13
C PRO A 253 -23.56 8.86 9.67
N MET A 254 -24.20 9.92 9.13
CA MET A 254 -25.54 10.37 9.55
C MET A 254 -26.58 10.20 8.43
N GLY A 255 -26.16 10.29 7.17
CA GLY A 255 -27.07 10.18 6.02
C GLY A 255 -26.43 10.66 4.71
N ILE A 256 -27.26 10.81 3.69
CA ILE A 256 -26.87 11.25 2.34
C ILE A 256 -27.53 12.59 2.02
#